data_4aa19afad3c1eeb9ddac0cdcbb8fae5f
#
_entry.id   4aa19afad3c1eeb9ddac0cdcbb8fae5f
#
_cell.length_a   1.000
_cell.length_b   1.000
_cell.length_c   1.000
_cell.angle_alpha   90.00
_cell.angle_beta   90.00
_cell.angle_gamma   90.00
#
_symmetry.space_group_name_H-M   'P 1'
#
loop_
_entity.id
_entity.type
_entity.pdbx_description
1 polymer ?
#
loop_
_entity_poly.entity_id
_entity_poly.type
_entity_poly.pdbx_seq_one_letter_code
_entity_poly.pdbx_strand_id
1 'polypeptide(L)'
;MDTSYIDLHCHPSLKPYSKSFKYKPTKQNALDPNRKNSIWHYSPPNFLEKFVNRLFTLTKFTQTDLTTLAKTKTKIVIIALYPFEKHFFGKEVIGIKGVTDVLVNLAASISQSRMDNIRSNENYFEDLVDEYNYYLQLHNQVQKIEGKIYTYRIVTSFQDIEANLTQETESKKIINIILSIEGGHSFNTGLVMAKNTANKNEVLKNVLAVKNWKHRPLFLTLAHHFYNELCGHARSISISLLKKNQNRGLNSGITELGYEVIELLLDNMEGKRKLIDIKHMSTASRKAYYKFLDAKYAAENIPIIASHAACNGKHSIVQWDKVGIINHREWFADIDINFYDSELIRIAKSNGIFGIQLDERRIGSKKEINNSKVYIPNKRKQLKKKSLLVWRQVVHIAEVLDEQNLFCWGIQSIGSDFDGIVNPINGLWTAENMKDLAEEMLNHAKDYLSNNLNNLNEFNRISAESIVARVMIENAMLFIKRNY
;
A
#
# COMPACT_ATOMS: atom_id res chain seq x y z
N MET A 1 25.15 6.40 0.48
CA MET A 1 23.77 6.59 0.95
C MET A 1 23.37 5.41 1.82
N ASP A 2 22.73 5.65 2.96
CA ASP A 2 21.96 4.59 3.63
C ASP A 2 20.83 4.18 2.69
N THR A 3 20.81 2.92 2.30
CA THR A 3 19.88 2.39 1.29
C THR A 3 18.61 1.81 1.89
N SER A 4 18.38 2.06 3.18
CA SER A 4 17.12 1.69 3.84
C SER A 4 15.96 2.53 3.30
N TYR A 5 14.73 2.02 3.40
CA TYR A 5 13.51 2.73 3.05
C TYR A 5 12.41 2.41 4.07
N ILE A 6 11.38 3.23 4.09
CA ILE A 6 10.15 2.97 4.84
C ILE A 6 9.04 2.70 3.83
N ASP A 7 8.35 1.57 3.99
CA ASP A 7 7.19 1.22 3.17
C ASP A 7 5.90 1.56 3.93
N LEU A 8 5.08 2.40 3.33
CA LEU A 8 3.80 2.81 3.91
C LEU A 8 2.72 1.73 3.78
N HIS A 9 2.91 0.76 2.87
CA HIS A 9 1.90 -0.25 2.60
C HIS A 9 2.48 -1.47 1.88
N CYS A 10 2.42 -2.62 2.53
CA CYS A 10 2.80 -3.91 1.95
C CYS A 10 2.16 -5.08 2.72
N HIS A 11 2.24 -6.31 2.16
CA HIS A 11 1.52 -7.48 2.65
C HIS A 11 2.43 -8.69 2.94
N PRO A 12 3.37 -8.63 3.89
CA PRO A 12 4.31 -9.72 4.17
C PRO A 12 3.62 -11.05 4.55
N SER A 13 2.43 -10.97 5.16
CA SER A 13 1.64 -12.14 5.58
C SER A 13 0.84 -12.79 4.48
N LEU A 14 0.46 -12.05 3.42
CA LEU A 14 -0.55 -12.49 2.45
C LEU A 14 -0.31 -13.92 1.92
N LYS A 15 0.91 -14.20 1.47
CA LYS A 15 1.26 -15.50 0.91
C LYS A 15 1.51 -16.58 1.98
N PRO A 16 2.33 -16.33 3.02
CA PRO A 16 2.57 -17.35 4.04
C PRO A 16 1.34 -17.65 4.89
N TYR A 17 0.54 -16.65 5.27
CA TYR A 17 -0.72 -16.85 5.98
C TYR A 17 -1.72 -17.66 5.14
N SER A 18 -1.80 -17.40 3.84
CA SER A 18 -2.61 -18.19 2.91
C SER A 18 -2.19 -19.66 2.79
N LYS A 19 -0.95 -20.02 3.15
CA LYS A 19 -0.49 -21.41 3.25
C LYS A 19 -0.72 -22.02 4.63
N SER A 20 -0.83 -21.19 5.66
CA SER A 20 -1.00 -21.60 7.06
C SER A 20 -2.45 -21.84 7.46
N PHE A 21 -3.38 -21.35 6.69
CA PHE A 21 -4.78 -21.18 7.06
C PHE A 21 -5.44 -22.47 7.60
N LYS A 22 -5.28 -23.60 6.94
CA LYS A 22 -5.86 -24.88 7.39
C LYS A 22 -5.12 -25.49 8.58
N TYR A 23 -3.82 -25.26 8.64
CA TYR A 23 -2.94 -25.80 9.67
C TYR A 23 -2.13 -24.64 10.22
N LYS A 24 -2.63 -23.99 11.29
CA LYS A 24 -1.89 -22.92 11.98
C LYS A 24 -0.48 -23.45 12.27
N PRO A 25 0.59 -22.79 11.78
CA PRO A 25 1.93 -23.31 11.98
C PRO A 25 2.22 -23.32 13.49
N THR A 26 2.90 -24.36 13.97
CA THR A 26 3.51 -24.28 15.28
C THR A 26 4.56 -23.15 15.26
N LYS A 27 4.86 -22.56 16.40
CA LYS A 27 5.89 -21.52 16.53
C LYS A 27 7.20 -21.95 15.86
N GLN A 28 7.61 -23.22 16.03
CA GLN A 28 8.81 -23.77 15.40
C GLN A 28 8.72 -23.81 13.87
N ASN A 29 7.59 -24.24 13.32
CA ASN A 29 7.39 -24.28 11.86
C ASN A 29 7.35 -22.89 11.24
N ALA A 30 6.75 -21.91 11.92
CA ALA A 30 6.65 -20.55 11.44
C ALA A 30 8.01 -19.82 11.44
N LEU A 31 8.95 -20.24 12.28
CA LEU A 31 10.32 -19.71 12.29
C LEU A 31 11.20 -20.30 11.18
N ASP A 32 10.88 -21.47 10.64
CA ASP A 32 11.69 -22.10 9.57
C ASP A 32 11.49 -21.38 8.24
N PRO A 33 12.48 -20.64 7.72
CA PRO A 33 12.36 -19.88 6.48
C PRO A 33 12.16 -20.75 5.24
N ASN A 34 12.44 -22.06 5.33
CA ASN A 34 12.22 -23.00 4.22
C ASN A 34 10.73 -23.38 4.06
N ARG A 35 9.92 -23.13 5.07
CA ARG A 35 8.50 -23.45 5.04
C ARG A 35 7.69 -22.32 4.42
N LYS A 36 6.89 -22.63 3.41
CA LYS A 36 6.05 -21.67 2.67
C LYS A 36 5.02 -20.92 3.54
N ASN A 37 4.73 -21.40 4.73
CA ASN A 37 3.84 -20.77 5.70
C ASN A 37 4.56 -19.92 6.74
N SER A 38 5.88 -19.79 6.64
CA SER A 38 6.67 -18.88 7.47
C SER A 38 6.66 -17.47 6.88
N ILE A 39 6.47 -16.46 7.73
CA ILE A 39 6.61 -15.05 7.34
C ILE A 39 8.06 -14.69 6.95
N TRP A 40 9.02 -15.57 7.29
CA TRP A 40 10.43 -15.48 6.90
C TRP A 40 10.73 -16.24 5.60
N HIS A 41 9.73 -16.84 4.93
CA HIS A 41 9.95 -17.61 3.71
C HIS A 41 10.40 -16.72 2.57
N TYR A 42 11.66 -16.90 2.19
CA TYR A 42 12.31 -16.15 1.12
C TYR A 42 12.21 -16.90 -0.20
N SER A 43 11.45 -16.36 -1.13
CA SER A 43 11.27 -16.94 -2.48
C SER A 43 11.24 -15.83 -3.54
N PRO A 44 12.39 -15.17 -3.80
CA PRO A 44 12.46 -14.11 -4.80
C PRO A 44 12.27 -14.71 -6.21
N PRO A 45 11.83 -13.90 -7.20
CA PRO A 45 11.55 -14.43 -8.53
C PRO A 45 12.82 -14.90 -9.26
N ASN A 46 12.79 -16.11 -9.75
CA ASN A 46 13.78 -16.61 -10.69
C ASN A 46 13.56 -16.06 -12.12
N PHE A 47 14.40 -16.45 -13.07
CA PHE A 47 14.31 -15.95 -14.44
C PHE A 47 12.97 -16.33 -15.11
N LEU A 48 12.51 -17.57 -14.93
CA LEU A 48 11.27 -18.06 -15.51
C LEU A 48 10.04 -17.34 -14.92
N GLU A 49 10.01 -17.13 -13.61
CA GLU A 49 8.93 -16.40 -12.94
C GLU A 49 8.86 -14.93 -13.39
N LYS A 50 10.00 -14.28 -13.59
CA LYS A 50 10.06 -12.92 -14.17
C LYS A 50 9.52 -12.91 -15.61
N PHE A 51 9.84 -13.90 -16.40
CA PHE A 51 9.35 -14.03 -17.77
C PHE A 51 7.84 -14.29 -17.79
N VAL A 52 7.34 -15.23 -16.98
CA VAL A 52 5.91 -15.53 -16.83
C VAL A 52 5.14 -14.31 -16.33
N ASN A 53 5.68 -13.58 -15.35
CA ASN A 53 5.04 -12.35 -14.87
C ASN A 53 4.89 -11.30 -15.97
N ARG A 54 5.91 -11.11 -16.81
CA ARG A 54 5.84 -10.16 -17.95
C ARG A 54 4.74 -10.50 -18.96
N LEU A 55 4.44 -11.78 -19.15
CA LEU A 55 3.43 -12.23 -20.10
C LEU A 55 2.02 -12.29 -19.51
N PHE A 56 1.91 -12.76 -18.27
CA PHE A 56 0.63 -13.14 -17.66
C PHE A 56 0.32 -12.41 -16.34
N THR A 57 1.22 -11.53 -15.87
CA THR A 57 1.06 -10.81 -14.60
C THR A 57 0.83 -11.73 -13.40
N LEU A 58 1.64 -12.81 -13.28
CA LEU A 58 1.56 -13.77 -12.19
C LEU A 58 2.72 -13.54 -11.20
N THR A 59 2.42 -13.37 -9.91
CA THR A 59 3.39 -13.07 -8.84
C THR A 59 3.39 -14.17 -7.78
N LYS A 60 3.82 -15.38 -8.15
CA LYS A 60 3.91 -16.50 -7.21
C LYS A 60 5.05 -16.33 -6.19
N PHE A 61 6.09 -15.58 -6.52
CA PHE A 61 7.24 -15.26 -5.68
C PHE A 61 6.89 -14.29 -4.54
N THR A 62 7.69 -14.28 -3.48
CA THR A 62 7.55 -13.30 -2.40
C THR A 62 8.25 -12.00 -2.75
N GLN A 63 7.71 -10.87 -2.29
CA GLN A 63 8.21 -9.53 -2.61
C GLN A 63 8.70 -8.79 -1.36
N THR A 64 8.08 -9.04 -0.22
CA THR A 64 8.30 -8.28 1.02
C THR A 64 8.24 -9.16 2.28
N ASP A 65 8.52 -10.48 2.16
CA ASP A 65 8.73 -11.32 3.34
C ASP A 65 9.81 -10.75 4.27
N LEU A 66 9.81 -11.15 5.55
CA LEU A 66 10.71 -10.56 6.54
C LEU A 66 12.20 -10.84 6.25
N THR A 67 12.53 -11.90 5.53
CA THR A 67 13.91 -12.15 5.08
C THR A 67 14.33 -11.13 4.02
N THR A 68 13.45 -10.85 3.06
CA THR A 68 13.65 -9.79 2.07
C THR A 68 13.83 -8.43 2.75
N LEU A 69 12.96 -8.08 3.71
CA LEU A 69 13.07 -6.83 4.48
C LEU A 69 14.37 -6.75 5.29
N ALA A 70 14.82 -7.85 5.89
CA ALA A 70 16.09 -7.91 6.60
C ALA A 70 17.29 -7.66 5.67
N LYS A 71 17.30 -8.26 4.47
CA LYS A 71 18.34 -8.06 3.46
C LYS A 71 18.42 -6.62 2.96
N THR A 72 17.30 -5.93 2.88
CA THR A 72 17.24 -4.51 2.51
C THR A 72 17.58 -3.55 3.65
N LYS A 73 17.86 -4.07 4.84
CA LYS A 73 18.10 -3.27 6.04
C LYS A 73 16.92 -2.35 6.40
N THR A 74 15.70 -2.74 6.01
CA THR A 74 14.48 -2.02 6.35
C THR A 74 14.29 -2.02 7.87
N LYS A 75 14.11 -0.83 8.44
CA LYS A 75 13.98 -0.65 9.90
C LYS A 75 12.54 -0.46 10.35
N ILE A 76 11.70 0.08 9.48
CA ILE A 76 10.29 0.38 9.74
C ILE A 76 9.49 0.00 8.51
N VAL A 77 8.37 -0.68 8.73
CA VAL A 77 7.41 -1.03 7.68
C VAL A 77 5.98 -0.94 8.20
N ILE A 78 5.07 -0.37 7.40
CA ILE A 78 3.65 -0.40 7.69
C ILE A 78 3.04 -1.56 6.90
N ILE A 79 2.56 -2.55 7.62
CA ILE A 79 1.94 -3.73 7.02
C ILE A 79 0.42 -3.58 7.02
N ALA A 80 -0.21 -4.01 5.95
CA ALA A 80 -1.67 -4.04 5.84
C ALA A 80 -2.18 -5.45 6.20
N LEU A 81 -3.00 -5.52 7.24
CA LEU A 81 -3.82 -6.69 7.53
C LEU A 81 -4.99 -6.70 6.55
N TYR A 82 -5.23 -7.83 5.90
CA TYR A 82 -6.20 -7.91 4.83
C TYR A 82 -6.99 -9.22 4.83
N PRO A 83 -8.18 -9.27 5.44
CA PRO A 83 -9.14 -10.34 5.22
C PRO A 83 -9.58 -10.36 3.75
N PHE A 84 -9.37 -11.47 3.06
CA PHE A 84 -9.76 -11.54 1.65
C PHE A 84 -11.27 -11.40 1.45
N GLU A 85 -11.67 -10.51 0.55
CA GLU A 85 -13.05 -10.36 0.12
C GLU A 85 -13.50 -11.61 -0.66
N LYS A 86 -14.52 -12.34 -0.17
CA LYS A 86 -14.99 -13.59 -0.79
C LYS A 86 -15.44 -13.45 -2.24
N HIS A 87 -15.76 -12.23 -2.64
CA HIS A 87 -16.17 -11.91 -4.01
C HIS A 87 -15.07 -12.12 -5.05
N PHE A 88 -13.78 -12.19 -4.64
CA PHE A 88 -12.71 -12.63 -5.53
C PHE A 88 -12.85 -14.08 -5.99
N PHE A 89 -13.49 -14.93 -5.22
CA PHE A 89 -13.53 -16.37 -5.43
C PHE A 89 -14.93 -16.90 -5.80
N GLY A 90 -15.86 -16.03 -6.19
CA GLY A 90 -17.23 -16.41 -6.59
C GLY A 90 -17.26 -17.31 -7.82
N LYS A 91 -18.35 -18.07 -7.99
CA LYS A 91 -18.54 -19.09 -9.04
C LYS A 91 -18.48 -18.56 -10.49
N GLU A 92 -18.54 -17.26 -10.69
CA GLU A 92 -18.79 -16.63 -12.01
C GLU A 92 -17.55 -16.40 -12.87
N VAL A 93 -16.35 -16.86 -12.45
CA VAL A 93 -15.09 -16.41 -13.07
C VAL A 93 -14.68 -17.15 -14.31
N ILE A 94 -15.06 -18.21 -14.68
CA ILE A 94 -14.90 -19.00 -15.92
C ILE A 94 -15.65 -20.30 -15.66
N GLY A 95 -16.87 -20.46 -15.75
CA GLY A 95 -17.69 -21.70 -15.79
C GLY A 95 -17.15 -23.03 -15.25
N ILE A 96 -15.85 -23.12 -14.96
CA ILE A 96 -15.13 -24.30 -14.51
C ILE A 96 -14.36 -23.96 -13.23
N LYS A 97 -14.88 -24.33 -12.09
CA LYS A 97 -14.35 -24.05 -10.73
C LYS A 97 -12.84 -24.36 -10.57
N GLY A 98 -12.35 -25.45 -11.08
CA GLY A 98 -10.96 -25.91 -10.90
C GLY A 98 -9.93 -25.07 -11.68
N VAL A 99 -10.26 -24.59 -12.87
CA VAL A 99 -9.33 -23.80 -13.72
C VAL A 99 -9.08 -22.43 -13.10
N THR A 100 -10.12 -21.78 -12.56
CA THR A 100 -10.00 -20.50 -11.88
C THR A 100 -9.10 -20.58 -10.64
N ASP A 101 -9.26 -21.62 -9.84
CA ASP A 101 -8.50 -21.82 -8.62
C ASP A 101 -7.00 -22.04 -8.91
N VAL A 102 -6.71 -22.81 -9.96
CA VAL A 102 -5.32 -22.97 -10.43
C VAL A 102 -4.72 -21.63 -10.87
N LEU A 103 -5.46 -20.82 -11.63
CA LEU A 103 -5.01 -19.52 -12.08
C LEU A 103 -4.78 -18.55 -10.91
N VAL A 104 -5.68 -18.52 -9.94
CA VAL A 104 -5.52 -17.69 -8.73
C VAL A 104 -4.33 -18.17 -7.88
N ASN A 105 -4.14 -19.47 -7.72
CA ASN A 105 -2.97 -20.00 -7.04
C ASN A 105 -1.67 -19.59 -7.76
N LEU A 106 -1.64 -19.63 -9.08
CA LEU A 106 -0.51 -19.19 -9.90
C LEU A 106 -0.30 -17.67 -9.81
N ALA A 107 -1.39 -16.89 -9.79
CA ALA A 107 -1.32 -15.43 -9.76
C ALA A 107 -0.92 -14.86 -8.40
N ALA A 108 -1.45 -15.39 -7.31
CA ALA A 108 -1.33 -14.82 -5.98
C ALA A 108 -0.74 -15.78 -4.93
N SER A 109 -0.39 -17.00 -5.31
CA SER A 109 0.15 -18.04 -4.39
C SER A 109 -0.79 -18.43 -3.23
N ILE A 110 -2.11 -18.30 -3.42
CA ILE A 110 -3.12 -18.66 -2.42
C ILE A 110 -3.44 -20.16 -2.53
N SER A 111 -3.45 -20.87 -1.40
CA SER A 111 -3.75 -22.31 -1.39
C SER A 111 -5.22 -22.61 -1.63
N GLN A 112 -5.56 -23.81 -2.15
CA GLN A 112 -6.93 -24.23 -2.37
C GLN A 112 -7.75 -24.19 -1.08
N SER A 113 -7.18 -24.67 0.05
CA SER A 113 -7.86 -24.66 1.34
C SER A 113 -8.16 -23.23 1.83
N ARG A 114 -7.29 -22.25 1.53
CA ARG A 114 -7.58 -20.85 1.84
C ARG A 114 -8.69 -20.29 0.96
N MET A 115 -8.67 -20.57 -0.35
CA MET A 115 -9.72 -20.16 -1.27
C MET A 115 -11.10 -20.72 -0.87
N ASP A 116 -11.15 -22.00 -0.48
CA ASP A 116 -12.40 -22.63 -0.04
C ASP A 116 -12.93 -22.00 1.25
N ASN A 117 -12.04 -21.68 2.20
CA ASN A 117 -12.43 -20.94 3.39
C ASN A 117 -12.94 -19.54 3.08
N ILE A 118 -12.22 -18.77 2.25
CA ILE A 118 -12.65 -17.41 1.89
C ILE A 118 -14.03 -17.43 1.23
N ARG A 119 -14.34 -18.42 0.39
CA ARG A 119 -15.68 -18.57 -0.23
C ARG A 119 -16.78 -18.77 0.79
N SER A 120 -16.52 -19.53 1.85
CA SER A 120 -17.46 -19.83 2.92
C SER A 120 -17.39 -18.85 4.08
N ASN A 121 -16.50 -17.87 4.04
CA ASN A 121 -16.30 -16.93 5.13
C ASN A 121 -17.54 -16.04 5.31
N GLU A 122 -18.08 -16.03 6.52
CA GLU A 122 -19.17 -15.16 6.95
C GLU A 122 -18.74 -14.17 8.04
N ASN A 123 -17.45 -14.17 8.39
CA ASN A 123 -16.89 -13.33 9.44
C ASN A 123 -15.49 -12.81 9.05
N TYR A 124 -15.44 -11.68 8.35
CA TYR A 124 -14.16 -11.02 8.00
C TYR A 124 -13.39 -10.51 9.22
N PHE A 125 -14.13 -10.16 10.29
CA PHE A 125 -13.46 -9.66 11.50
C PHE A 125 -12.67 -10.77 12.22
N GLU A 126 -13.17 -11.99 12.23
CA GLU A 126 -12.44 -13.14 12.76
C GLU A 126 -11.16 -13.41 11.94
N ASP A 127 -11.26 -13.35 10.60
CA ASP A 127 -10.10 -13.52 9.71
C ASP A 127 -9.04 -12.40 9.91
N LEU A 128 -9.49 -11.15 10.17
CA LEU A 128 -8.62 -10.05 10.55
C LEU A 128 -7.86 -10.33 11.86
N VAL A 129 -8.58 -10.81 12.87
CA VAL A 129 -8.00 -11.16 14.19
C VAL A 129 -7.02 -12.33 14.05
N ASP A 130 -7.34 -13.32 13.24
CA ASP A 130 -6.48 -14.47 12.99
C ASP A 130 -5.18 -14.07 12.26
N GLU A 131 -5.23 -13.14 11.31
CA GLU A 131 -4.05 -12.59 10.65
C GLU A 131 -3.20 -11.76 11.63
N TYR A 132 -3.82 -10.95 12.49
CA TYR A 132 -3.11 -10.25 13.56
C TYR A 132 -2.41 -11.24 14.51
N ASN A 133 -3.08 -12.31 14.92
CA ASN A 133 -2.52 -13.37 15.76
C ASN A 133 -1.36 -14.10 15.06
N TYR A 134 -1.39 -14.24 13.73
CA TYR A 134 -0.29 -14.80 12.97
C TYR A 134 1.00 -13.97 13.14
N TYR A 135 0.91 -12.65 13.15
CA TYR A 135 2.05 -11.78 13.45
C TYR A 135 2.47 -11.86 14.93
N LEU A 136 1.50 -11.91 15.86
CA LEU A 136 1.80 -12.00 17.30
C LEU A 136 2.56 -13.28 17.66
N GLN A 137 2.32 -14.37 16.97
CA GLN A 137 2.91 -15.67 17.25
C GLN A 137 4.44 -15.66 17.23
N LEU A 138 5.04 -14.87 16.34
CA LEU A 138 6.49 -14.78 16.15
C LEU A 138 7.10 -13.45 16.62
N HIS A 139 6.29 -12.60 17.22
CA HIS A 139 6.76 -11.33 17.79
C HIS A 139 7.94 -11.57 18.77
N ASN A 140 9.02 -10.81 18.57
CA ASN A 140 10.29 -10.94 19.31
C ASN A 140 11.10 -12.24 19.12
N GLN A 141 10.66 -13.18 18.28
CA GLN A 141 11.48 -14.33 17.95
C GLN A 141 12.63 -13.92 17.03
N VAL A 142 13.78 -14.56 17.21
CA VAL A 142 14.98 -14.25 16.43
C VAL A 142 15.17 -15.18 15.25
N GLN A 143 15.69 -14.63 14.17
CA GLN A 143 16.06 -15.34 12.94
C GLN A 143 17.49 -14.93 12.53
N LYS A 144 18.31 -15.89 12.12
CA LYS A 144 19.66 -15.61 11.60
C LYS A 144 19.61 -15.47 10.08
N ILE A 145 20.03 -14.32 9.55
CA ILE A 145 20.05 -14.01 8.12
C ILE A 145 21.39 -13.37 7.80
N GLU A 146 22.13 -13.96 6.85
CA GLU A 146 23.44 -13.46 6.39
C GLU A 146 24.41 -13.14 7.55
N GLY A 147 24.46 -14.02 8.56
CA GLY A 147 25.36 -13.88 9.70
C GLY A 147 24.87 -12.93 10.81
N LYS A 148 23.82 -12.17 10.59
CA LYS A 148 23.21 -11.25 11.58
C LYS A 148 21.95 -11.84 12.19
N ILE A 149 21.62 -11.39 13.39
CA ILE A 149 20.41 -11.76 14.11
C ILE A 149 19.35 -10.68 13.82
N TYR A 150 18.21 -11.11 13.31
CA TYR A 150 17.05 -10.26 13.08
C TYR A 150 15.89 -10.69 13.96
N THR A 151 15.10 -9.72 14.37
CA THR A 151 13.77 -9.92 14.94
C THR A 151 12.83 -8.87 14.37
N TYR A 152 11.53 -9.10 14.50
CA TYR A 152 10.58 -8.01 14.30
C TYR A 152 9.82 -7.71 15.59
N ARG A 153 9.39 -6.47 15.70
CA ARG A 153 8.54 -6.00 16.78
C ARG A 153 7.36 -5.24 16.23
N ILE A 154 6.17 -5.67 16.58
CA ILE A 154 4.98 -4.86 16.37
C ILE A 154 5.02 -3.79 17.44
N VAL A 155 5.10 -2.53 17.02
CA VAL A 155 5.25 -1.38 17.92
C VAL A 155 3.89 -0.79 18.27
N THR A 156 3.84 -0.02 19.36
CA THR A 156 2.60 0.62 19.85
C THR A 156 2.66 2.14 19.75
N SER A 157 3.86 2.69 19.54
CA SER A 157 4.13 4.12 19.46
C SER A 157 5.43 4.41 18.73
N PHE A 158 5.66 5.67 18.38
CA PHE A 158 6.94 6.10 17.82
C PHE A 158 8.09 5.95 18.81
N GLN A 159 7.84 6.12 20.12
CA GLN A 159 8.84 5.92 21.17
C GLN A 159 9.36 4.48 21.21
N ASP A 160 8.50 3.49 20.93
CA ASP A 160 8.94 2.10 20.80
C ASP A 160 9.94 1.93 19.66
N ILE A 161 9.72 2.62 18.54
CA ILE A 161 10.63 2.62 17.39
C ILE A 161 11.98 3.19 17.78
N GLU A 162 12.00 4.37 18.40
CA GLU A 162 13.24 5.01 18.87
C GLU A 162 13.99 4.09 19.85
N ALA A 163 13.30 3.52 20.84
CA ALA A 163 13.87 2.57 21.78
C ALA A 163 14.42 1.30 21.11
N ASN A 164 13.75 0.78 20.08
CA ASN A 164 14.22 -0.37 19.33
C ASN A 164 15.48 -0.05 18.52
N LEU A 165 15.52 1.11 17.88
CA LEU A 165 16.68 1.55 17.09
C LEU A 165 17.94 1.72 17.98
N THR A 166 17.79 2.18 19.22
CA THR A 166 18.91 2.27 20.18
C THR A 166 19.42 0.91 20.67
N GLN A 167 18.59 -0.15 20.58
CA GLN A 167 18.96 -1.53 20.93
C GLN A 167 19.67 -2.28 19.80
N GLU A 168 19.73 -1.69 18.60
CA GLU A 168 20.45 -2.30 17.49
C GLU A 168 21.96 -2.29 17.71
N THR A 169 22.59 -3.39 17.31
CA THR A 169 24.05 -3.49 17.22
C THR A 169 24.44 -3.86 15.81
N GLU A 170 25.73 -3.98 15.53
CA GLU A 170 26.20 -4.41 14.22
C GLU A 170 25.65 -5.80 13.85
N SER A 171 25.57 -6.71 14.82
CA SER A 171 25.13 -8.10 14.65
C SER A 171 23.65 -8.34 14.92
N LYS A 172 22.94 -7.40 15.57
CA LYS A 172 21.51 -7.54 15.94
C LYS A 172 20.69 -6.39 15.39
N LYS A 173 19.66 -6.71 14.63
CA LYS A 173 18.77 -5.76 13.95
C LYS A 173 17.31 -6.01 14.28
N ILE A 174 16.51 -4.95 14.28
CA ILE A 174 15.09 -4.98 14.62
C ILE A 174 14.29 -4.36 13.47
N ILE A 175 13.32 -5.11 12.94
CA ILE A 175 12.33 -4.59 11.99
C ILE A 175 11.12 -4.12 12.80
N ASN A 176 10.85 -2.82 12.80
CA ASN A 176 9.69 -2.26 13.47
C ASN A 176 8.47 -2.35 12.55
N ILE A 177 7.43 -3.02 13.01
CA ILE A 177 6.17 -3.22 12.28
C ILE A 177 5.10 -2.31 12.87
N ILE A 178 4.54 -1.45 12.05
CA ILE A 178 3.31 -0.70 12.32
C ILE A 178 2.18 -1.39 11.58
N LEU A 179 1.03 -1.57 12.23
CA LEU A 179 -0.15 -2.16 11.60
C LEU A 179 -0.97 -1.10 10.86
N SER A 180 -1.55 -1.49 9.74
CA SER A 180 -2.69 -0.87 9.11
C SER A 180 -3.73 -1.94 8.75
N ILE A 181 -4.93 -1.55 8.35
CA ILE A 181 -5.96 -2.47 7.89
C ILE A 181 -6.40 -2.05 6.51
N GLU A 182 -6.44 -2.97 5.56
CA GLU A 182 -6.91 -2.69 4.22
C GLU A 182 -8.32 -3.22 3.97
N GLY A 183 -9.26 -2.27 3.89
CA GLY A 183 -10.66 -2.51 3.60
C GLY A 183 -11.56 -2.51 4.83
N GLY A 184 -12.52 -1.58 4.85
CA GLY A 184 -13.54 -1.50 5.91
C GLY A 184 -14.48 -2.70 5.98
N HIS A 185 -14.49 -3.57 4.95
CA HIS A 185 -15.18 -4.86 4.99
C HIS A 185 -14.71 -5.75 6.16
N SER A 186 -13.51 -5.53 6.64
CA SER A 186 -12.93 -6.20 7.82
C SER A 186 -13.80 -6.08 9.08
N PHE A 187 -14.75 -5.17 9.11
CA PHE A 187 -15.73 -5.02 10.21
C PHE A 187 -17.03 -5.78 10.01
N ASN A 188 -17.03 -6.80 9.17
CA ASN A 188 -18.21 -7.61 8.78
C ASN A 188 -19.21 -6.84 7.93
N THR A 189 -18.72 -6.06 6.97
CA THR A 189 -19.54 -5.37 5.97
C THR A 189 -19.30 -5.96 4.57
N GLY A 190 -20.25 -5.79 3.65
CA GLY A 190 -20.10 -6.26 2.27
C GLY A 190 -20.06 -7.77 2.11
N LEU A 191 -20.57 -8.54 3.06
CA LEU A 191 -20.59 -10.01 3.00
C LEU A 191 -21.47 -10.55 1.87
N VAL A 192 -22.49 -9.81 1.48
CA VAL A 192 -23.41 -10.19 0.40
C VAL A 192 -23.41 -9.15 -0.71
N MET A 193 -22.98 -9.54 -1.90
CA MET A 193 -22.89 -8.60 -3.04
C MET A 193 -24.25 -8.03 -3.47
N ALA A 194 -25.35 -8.79 -3.34
CA ALA A 194 -26.64 -8.39 -3.87
C ALA A 194 -27.41 -7.40 -2.98
N LYS A 195 -27.13 -7.35 -1.68
CA LYS A 195 -27.89 -6.55 -0.70
C LYS A 195 -27.02 -6.08 0.46
N ASN A 196 -27.47 -5.07 1.19
CA ASN A 196 -26.86 -4.67 2.45
C ASN A 196 -27.26 -5.68 3.54
N THR A 197 -26.27 -6.11 4.31
CA THR A 197 -26.43 -7.10 5.38
C THR A 197 -25.67 -6.72 6.64
N ALA A 198 -24.91 -5.63 6.62
CA ALA A 198 -24.13 -5.19 7.76
C ALA A 198 -25.03 -4.89 8.98
N ASN A 199 -24.69 -5.47 10.11
CA ASN A 199 -25.31 -5.13 11.39
C ASN A 199 -24.55 -3.95 12.00
N LYS A 200 -25.19 -2.78 12.07
CA LYS A 200 -24.58 -1.56 12.57
C LYS A 200 -23.92 -1.74 13.94
N ASN A 201 -24.58 -2.36 14.91
CA ASN A 201 -24.05 -2.52 16.27
C ASN A 201 -22.81 -3.41 16.27
N GLU A 202 -22.80 -4.47 15.47
CA GLU A 202 -21.64 -5.35 15.30
C GLU A 202 -20.48 -4.61 14.64
N VAL A 203 -20.74 -3.85 13.58
CA VAL A 203 -19.73 -3.06 12.88
C VAL A 203 -19.06 -2.08 13.83
N LEU A 204 -19.83 -1.27 14.56
CA LEU A 204 -19.30 -0.30 15.51
C LEU A 204 -18.54 -0.98 16.67
N LYS A 205 -19.03 -2.11 17.17
CA LYS A 205 -18.33 -2.92 18.17
C LYS A 205 -16.97 -3.41 17.65
N ASN A 206 -16.89 -3.88 16.40
CA ASN A 206 -15.66 -4.35 15.79
C ASN A 206 -14.66 -3.20 15.58
N VAL A 207 -15.14 -2.02 15.18
CA VAL A 207 -14.31 -0.80 15.09
C VAL A 207 -13.72 -0.45 16.45
N LEU A 208 -14.52 -0.42 17.51
CA LEU A 208 -14.05 -0.15 18.88
C LEU A 208 -13.04 -1.20 19.34
N ALA A 209 -13.27 -2.47 19.04
CA ALA A 209 -12.32 -3.52 19.38
C ALA A 209 -10.95 -3.26 18.77
N VAL A 210 -10.87 -2.91 17.47
CA VAL A 210 -9.61 -2.57 16.79
C VAL A 210 -8.97 -1.31 17.37
N LYS A 211 -9.77 -0.27 17.70
CA LYS A 211 -9.24 0.94 18.33
C LYS A 211 -8.50 0.64 19.63
N ASN A 212 -8.96 -0.36 20.37
CA ASN A 212 -8.45 -0.78 21.66
C ASN A 212 -7.41 -1.92 21.59
N TRP A 213 -6.98 -2.35 20.40
CA TRP A 213 -5.90 -3.32 20.31
C TRP A 213 -4.61 -2.77 20.94
N LYS A 214 -3.86 -3.64 21.59
CA LYS A 214 -2.53 -3.31 22.14
C LYS A 214 -1.64 -2.71 21.05
N HIS A 215 -1.56 -3.37 19.91
CA HIS A 215 -0.83 -2.88 18.74
C HIS A 215 -1.83 -2.26 17.78
N ARG A 216 -2.14 -1.00 18.00
CA ARG A 216 -3.16 -0.28 17.24
C ARG A 216 -2.74 -0.07 15.79
N PRO A 217 -3.63 -0.20 14.81
CA PRO A 217 -3.35 0.26 13.47
C PRO A 217 -3.16 1.78 13.43
N LEU A 218 -2.24 2.27 12.59
CA LEU A 218 -2.05 3.70 12.35
C LEU A 218 -3.19 4.27 11.52
N PHE A 219 -3.60 3.55 10.48
CA PHE A 219 -4.70 3.94 9.60
C PHE A 219 -5.48 2.72 9.10
N LEU A 220 -6.63 3.01 8.50
CA LEU A 220 -7.50 2.04 7.85
C LEU A 220 -7.89 2.54 6.46
N THR A 221 -7.69 1.70 5.43
CA THR A 221 -8.21 1.95 4.09
C THR A 221 -9.70 1.62 4.06
N LEU A 222 -10.56 2.62 3.94
CA LEU A 222 -12.01 2.43 4.14
C LEU A 222 -12.67 1.64 2.99
N ALA A 223 -12.34 1.95 1.74
CA ALA A 223 -12.78 1.19 0.57
C ALA A 223 -11.74 0.12 0.21
N HIS A 224 -12.16 -0.92 -0.57
CA HIS A 224 -11.20 -1.78 -1.23
C HIS A 224 -11.70 -2.17 -2.63
N HIS A 225 -11.70 -3.47 -2.98
CA HIS A 225 -12.04 -3.87 -4.36
C HIS A 225 -13.55 -3.96 -4.61
N PHE A 226 -14.34 -4.27 -3.59
CA PHE A 226 -15.79 -4.45 -3.74
C PHE A 226 -16.56 -3.52 -2.80
N TYR A 227 -17.86 -3.36 -3.07
CA TYR A 227 -18.75 -2.58 -2.23
C TYR A 227 -18.85 -3.17 -0.82
N ASN A 228 -18.49 -2.38 0.16
CA ASN A 228 -18.43 -2.79 1.56
C ASN A 228 -19.47 -2.12 2.46
N GLU A 229 -20.53 -1.57 1.91
CA GLU A 229 -21.62 -0.92 2.64
C GLU A 229 -21.24 0.36 3.44
N LEU A 230 -19.95 0.74 3.44
CA LEU A 230 -19.45 1.97 4.09
C LEU A 230 -19.24 3.11 3.10
N CYS A 231 -18.65 2.82 1.96
CA CYS A 231 -18.42 3.84 0.92
C CYS A 231 -18.29 3.23 -0.47
N GLY A 232 -18.42 4.07 -1.47
CA GLY A 232 -18.15 3.72 -2.85
C GLY A 232 -16.66 3.56 -3.13
N HIS A 233 -16.34 2.65 -4.03
CA HIS A 233 -14.98 2.32 -4.44
C HIS A 233 -14.72 2.71 -5.90
N ALA A 234 -13.44 2.88 -6.26
CA ALA A 234 -12.99 3.00 -7.63
C ALA A 234 -12.79 1.63 -8.28
N ARG A 235 -12.81 1.55 -9.61
CA ARG A 235 -12.46 0.31 -10.31
C ARG A 235 -10.98 -0.03 -10.11
N SER A 236 -10.73 -1.19 -9.55
CA SER A 236 -9.36 -1.59 -9.16
C SER A 236 -8.89 -2.90 -9.78
N ILE A 237 -9.80 -3.83 -10.14
CA ILE A 237 -9.44 -5.12 -10.75
C ILE A 237 -9.42 -4.95 -12.28
N SER A 238 -8.21 -4.99 -12.86
CA SER A 238 -7.98 -4.82 -14.28
C SER A 238 -7.53 -6.10 -15.00
N ILE A 239 -7.51 -7.25 -14.30
CA ILE A 239 -7.10 -8.53 -14.89
C ILE A 239 -8.25 -9.07 -15.73
N SER A 240 -8.08 -9.10 -17.05
CA SER A 240 -9.11 -9.54 -17.98
C SER A 240 -9.56 -11.00 -17.77
N LEU A 241 -8.69 -11.85 -17.28
CA LEU A 241 -8.98 -13.24 -16.93
C LEU A 241 -9.89 -13.37 -15.68
N LEU A 242 -9.89 -12.37 -14.80
CA LEU A 242 -10.72 -12.32 -13.61
C LEU A 242 -11.85 -11.30 -13.80
N LYS A 243 -12.78 -11.54 -14.72
CA LYS A 243 -13.97 -10.67 -14.97
C LYS A 243 -14.83 -10.60 -13.70
N LYS A 244 -14.42 -9.75 -12.74
CA LYS A 244 -15.15 -9.56 -11.49
C LYS A 244 -16.15 -8.42 -11.62
N ASN A 245 -17.34 -8.64 -11.10
CA ASN A 245 -18.37 -7.61 -11.06
C ASN A 245 -18.09 -6.62 -9.93
N GLN A 246 -17.50 -5.48 -10.27
CA GLN A 246 -17.27 -4.37 -9.34
C GLN A 246 -18.33 -3.26 -9.46
N ASN A 247 -19.46 -3.49 -10.15
CA ASN A 247 -20.39 -2.41 -10.50
C ASN A 247 -21.15 -1.87 -9.28
N ARG A 248 -21.47 -2.72 -8.29
CA ARG A 248 -22.16 -2.24 -7.08
C ARG A 248 -21.21 -1.34 -6.29
N GLY A 249 -21.70 -0.17 -5.88
CA GLY A 249 -20.93 0.84 -5.15
C GLY A 249 -19.83 1.52 -5.96
N LEU A 250 -19.64 1.16 -7.23
CA LEU A 250 -18.71 1.85 -8.11
C LEU A 250 -19.13 3.32 -8.25
N ASN A 251 -18.21 4.24 -7.99
CA ASN A 251 -18.43 5.69 -8.08
C ASN A 251 -19.50 6.25 -7.13
N SER A 252 -20.04 5.49 -6.17
CA SER A 252 -20.94 6.02 -5.14
C SER A 252 -20.17 6.77 -4.04
N GLY A 253 -20.89 7.49 -3.18
CA GLY A 253 -20.35 8.25 -2.05
C GLY A 253 -20.24 7.39 -0.77
N ILE A 254 -20.04 8.08 0.37
CA ILE A 254 -20.02 7.50 1.70
C ILE A 254 -21.48 7.28 2.16
N THR A 255 -21.74 6.15 2.80
CA THR A 255 -23.06 5.82 3.38
C THR A 255 -23.21 6.41 4.78
N GLU A 256 -24.44 6.41 5.34
CA GLU A 256 -24.66 6.80 6.74
C GLU A 256 -23.81 5.97 7.71
N LEU A 257 -23.80 4.64 7.55
CA LEU A 257 -22.95 3.76 8.36
C LEU A 257 -21.45 4.08 8.16
N GLY A 258 -21.06 4.42 6.93
CA GLY A 258 -19.69 4.84 6.62
C GLY A 258 -19.27 6.09 7.37
N TYR A 259 -20.14 7.10 7.49
CA TYR A 259 -19.85 8.30 8.30
C TYR A 259 -19.71 7.96 9.78
N GLU A 260 -20.58 7.15 10.34
CA GLU A 260 -20.48 6.72 11.75
C GLU A 260 -19.16 5.99 12.04
N VAL A 261 -18.75 5.10 11.12
CA VAL A 261 -17.46 4.39 11.22
C VAL A 261 -16.28 5.37 11.14
N ILE A 262 -16.33 6.35 10.23
CA ILE A 262 -15.29 7.39 10.11
C ILE A 262 -15.23 8.24 11.40
N GLU A 263 -16.36 8.66 11.92
CA GLU A 263 -16.42 9.42 13.17
C GLU A 263 -15.81 8.65 14.33
N LEU A 264 -16.20 7.40 14.49
CA LEU A 264 -15.68 6.54 15.55
C LEU A 264 -14.17 6.29 15.41
N LEU A 265 -13.65 6.11 14.18
CA LEU A 265 -12.21 5.96 13.92
C LEU A 265 -11.44 7.26 14.23
N LEU A 266 -11.99 8.42 13.84
CA LEU A 266 -11.33 9.72 14.03
C LEU A 266 -11.46 10.26 15.46
N ASP A 267 -12.40 9.76 16.25
CA ASP A 267 -12.56 10.17 17.64
C ASP A 267 -11.35 9.82 18.49
N ASN A 268 -10.97 10.73 19.41
CA ASN A 268 -9.88 10.52 20.37
C ASN A 268 -10.38 10.13 21.77
N MET A 269 -11.67 10.21 22.04
CA MET A 269 -12.23 9.95 23.38
C MET A 269 -12.19 8.47 23.74
N GLU A 270 -12.48 7.60 22.76
CA GLU A 270 -12.45 6.15 22.92
C GLU A 270 -11.26 5.54 22.17
N GLY A 271 -10.12 5.46 22.87
CA GLY A 271 -8.87 5.03 22.27
C GLY A 271 -8.26 6.13 21.40
N LYS A 272 -7.07 5.91 20.88
CA LYS A 272 -6.40 6.87 20.01
C LYS A 272 -7.04 6.89 18.63
N ARG A 273 -7.07 8.07 18.00
CA ARG A 273 -7.50 8.25 16.60
C ARG A 273 -6.83 7.23 15.68
N LYS A 274 -7.62 6.70 14.73
CA LYS A 274 -7.15 5.94 13.58
C LYS A 274 -7.40 6.77 12.35
N LEU A 275 -6.36 7.00 11.56
CA LEU A 275 -6.49 7.81 10.35
C LEU A 275 -7.20 7.03 9.24
N ILE A 276 -7.81 7.76 8.31
CA ILE A 276 -8.48 7.17 7.15
C ILE A 276 -7.55 7.28 5.94
N ASP A 277 -7.22 6.14 5.37
CA ASP A 277 -6.58 6.05 4.07
C ASP A 277 -7.65 6.09 2.97
N ILE A 278 -7.53 7.05 2.09
CA ILE A 278 -8.50 7.30 1.02
C ILE A 278 -8.21 6.51 -0.26
N LYS A 279 -7.20 5.67 -0.24
CA LYS A 279 -6.94 4.75 -1.34
C LYS A 279 -8.17 3.85 -1.58
N HIS A 280 -8.39 3.45 -2.80
CA HIS A 280 -9.54 2.68 -3.29
C HIS A 280 -10.90 3.39 -3.23
N MET A 281 -11.07 4.48 -2.48
CA MET A 281 -12.30 5.24 -2.50
C MET A 281 -12.61 5.76 -3.91
N SER A 282 -13.89 5.72 -4.29
CA SER A 282 -14.37 6.41 -5.49
C SER A 282 -14.09 7.91 -5.41
N THR A 283 -14.06 8.58 -6.54
CA THR A 283 -13.99 10.04 -6.60
C THR A 283 -15.12 10.71 -5.79
N ALA A 284 -16.34 10.14 -5.81
CA ALA A 284 -17.46 10.64 -5.03
C ALA A 284 -17.24 10.47 -3.51
N SER A 285 -16.70 9.32 -3.08
CA SER A 285 -16.38 9.08 -1.66
C SER A 285 -15.26 10.00 -1.18
N ARG A 286 -14.20 10.22 -1.98
CA ARG A 286 -13.13 11.16 -1.62
C ARG A 286 -13.65 12.59 -1.46
N LYS A 287 -14.48 13.06 -2.41
CA LYS A 287 -15.15 14.37 -2.30
C LYS A 287 -16.02 14.50 -1.04
N ALA A 288 -16.77 13.45 -0.73
CA ALA A 288 -17.63 13.41 0.46
C ALA A 288 -16.81 13.45 1.75
N TYR A 289 -15.70 12.69 1.80
CA TYR A 289 -14.78 12.69 2.92
C TYR A 289 -14.13 14.07 3.15
N TYR A 290 -13.69 14.74 2.09
CA TYR A 290 -13.12 16.09 2.21
C TYR A 290 -14.13 17.10 2.75
N LYS A 291 -15.37 17.09 2.24
CA LYS A 291 -16.44 17.94 2.76
C LYS A 291 -16.74 17.66 4.23
N PHE A 292 -16.72 16.37 4.61
CA PHE A 292 -16.94 15.96 5.99
C PHE A 292 -15.83 16.45 6.92
N LEU A 293 -14.56 16.37 6.51
CA LEU A 293 -13.44 16.92 7.28
C LEU A 293 -13.55 18.45 7.42
N ASP A 294 -13.89 19.16 6.35
CA ASP A 294 -14.05 20.61 6.38
C ASP A 294 -15.18 21.06 7.31
N ALA A 295 -16.28 20.30 7.34
CA ALA A 295 -17.43 20.63 8.17
C ALA A 295 -17.23 20.29 9.66
N LYS A 296 -16.56 19.17 9.97
CA LYS A 296 -16.53 18.62 11.33
C LYS A 296 -15.18 18.74 12.02
N TYR A 297 -14.08 18.73 11.26
CA TYR A 297 -12.71 18.64 11.78
C TYR A 297 -11.79 19.76 11.29
N ALA A 298 -12.34 20.89 10.82
CA ALA A 298 -11.55 22.00 10.29
C ALA A 298 -10.46 22.51 11.25
N ALA A 299 -10.78 22.57 12.55
CA ALA A 299 -9.84 23.02 13.59
C ALA A 299 -8.74 21.98 13.92
N GLU A 300 -8.95 20.69 13.61
CA GLU A 300 -8.05 19.61 14.00
C GLU A 300 -7.03 19.24 12.90
N ASN A 301 -7.26 19.73 11.69
CA ASN A 301 -6.43 19.48 10.51
C ASN A 301 -6.02 17.99 10.38
N ILE A 302 -7.02 17.09 10.27
CA ILE A 302 -6.80 15.65 10.18
C ILE A 302 -5.92 15.32 8.97
N PRO A 303 -4.78 14.63 9.17
CA PRO A 303 -3.92 14.24 8.06
C PRO A 303 -4.61 13.29 7.08
N ILE A 304 -4.47 13.57 5.79
CA ILE A 304 -5.02 12.74 4.72
C ILE A 304 -3.95 11.79 4.22
N ILE A 305 -4.28 10.52 4.14
CA ILE A 305 -3.37 9.45 3.71
C ILE A 305 -3.84 8.88 2.39
N ALA A 306 -2.90 8.70 1.46
CA ALA A 306 -3.02 7.83 0.31
C ALA A 306 -1.85 6.84 0.37
N SER A 307 -2.06 5.69 1.00
CA SER A 307 -0.98 4.79 1.43
C SER A 307 -0.18 4.18 0.29
N HIS A 308 -0.84 3.86 -0.85
CA HIS A 308 -0.25 3.27 -2.05
C HIS A 308 -0.99 3.79 -3.30
N ALA A 309 -0.52 4.88 -3.87
CA ALA A 309 -1.26 5.69 -4.83
C ALA A 309 -0.43 6.06 -6.07
N ALA A 310 -1.10 6.69 -7.03
CA ALA A 310 -0.48 7.29 -8.19
C ALA A 310 -1.24 8.55 -8.62
N CYS A 311 -0.59 9.45 -9.32
CA CYS A 311 -1.20 10.63 -9.93
C CYS A 311 -1.91 10.25 -11.23
N ASN A 312 -2.93 11.02 -11.61
CA ASN A 312 -3.56 10.91 -12.93
C ASN A 312 -3.24 12.09 -13.86
N GLY A 313 -2.52 13.09 -13.35
CA GLY A 313 -2.13 14.31 -14.09
C GLY A 313 -3.29 15.22 -14.47
N LYS A 314 -4.43 15.10 -13.80
CA LYS A 314 -5.61 15.94 -13.97
C LYS A 314 -5.70 16.96 -12.86
N HIS A 315 -6.07 18.20 -13.22
CA HIS A 315 -6.02 19.33 -12.30
C HIS A 315 -6.98 19.17 -11.10
N SER A 316 -8.25 18.88 -11.34
CA SER A 316 -9.24 18.99 -10.26
C SER A 316 -10.20 17.80 -10.20
N ILE A 317 -10.39 17.31 -8.99
CA ILE A 317 -11.43 16.31 -8.70
C ILE A 317 -12.86 16.87 -8.87
N VAL A 318 -13.02 18.20 -8.86
CA VAL A 318 -14.33 18.87 -9.00
C VAL A 318 -14.59 19.27 -10.44
N GLN A 319 -13.54 19.68 -11.15
CA GLN A 319 -13.58 20.19 -12.53
C GLN A 319 -12.59 19.38 -13.38
N TRP A 320 -12.95 18.15 -13.66
CA TRP A 320 -12.09 17.18 -14.33
C TRP A 320 -11.66 17.53 -15.75
N ASP A 321 -12.33 18.51 -16.40
CA ASP A 321 -11.98 18.97 -17.74
C ASP A 321 -10.93 20.09 -17.76
N LYS A 322 -10.63 20.74 -16.61
CA LYS A 322 -9.59 21.76 -16.55
C LYS A 322 -8.21 21.11 -16.54
N VAL A 323 -7.43 21.45 -17.54
CA VAL A 323 -5.98 21.18 -17.57
C VAL A 323 -5.33 22.16 -16.59
N GLY A 324 -4.51 21.66 -15.66
CA GLY A 324 -3.69 22.51 -14.79
C GLY A 324 -2.54 23.16 -15.59
N ILE A 325 -1.85 24.12 -14.98
CA ILE A 325 -0.64 24.72 -15.55
C ILE A 325 0.42 23.62 -15.74
N ILE A 326 0.53 22.71 -14.78
CA ILE A 326 1.37 21.53 -14.89
C ILE A 326 0.64 20.44 -15.70
N ASN A 327 1.06 20.22 -16.93
CA ASN A 327 0.40 19.27 -17.84
C ASN A 327 1.25 18.04 -18.09
N HIS A 328 1.25 17.10 -17.16
CA HIS A 328 1.89 15.80 -17.30
C HIS A 328 0.91 14.65 -17.50
N ARG A 329 -0.31 14.94 -17.90
CA ARG A 329 -1.40 13.95 -18.07
C ARG A 329 -1.00 12.72 -18.91
N GLU A 330 -0.17 12.90 -19.91
CA GLU A 330 0.28 11.82 -20.78
C GLU A 330 1.23 10.80 -20.08
N TRP A 331 1.83 11.18 -18.94
CA TRP A 331 2.72 10.28 -18.22
C TRP A 331 1.98 9.19 -17.46
N PHE A 332 0.75 9.46 -17.03
CA PHE A 332 0.04 8.70 -16.03
C PHE A 332 -1.10 7.85 -16.58
N ALA A 333 -1.45 6.80 -15.85
CA ALA A 333 -2.65 6.02 -16.12
C ALA A 333 -3.91 6.85 -15.78
N ASP A 334 -4.75 7.10 -16.77
CA ASP A 334 -6.03 7.80 -16.62
C ASP A 334 -7.09 6.84 -16.09
N ILE A 335 -7.09 6.62 -14.77
CA ILE A 335 -8.03 5.75 -14.08
C ILE A 335 -8.50 6.39 -12.77
N ASP A 336 -9.76 6.15 -12.39
CA ASP A 336 -10.44 6.81 -11.26
C ASP A 336 -9.83 6.56 -9.89
N ILE A 337 -9.08 5.47 -9.74
CA ILE A 337 -8.38 5.14 -8.51
C ILE A 337 -7.16 6.04 -8.26
N ASN A 338 -6.66 6.72 -9.29
CA ASN A 338 -5.54 7.64 -9.22
C ASN A 338 -5.99 9.05 -8.78
N PHE A 339 -5.05 9.87 -8.34
CA PHE A 339 -5.30 11.13 -7.63
C PHE A 339 -5.09 12.34 -8.52
N TYR A 340 -5.93 13.36 -8.31
CA TYR A 340 -5.91 14.65 -8.98
C TYR A 340 -4.96 15.62 -8.28
N ASP A 341 -4.47 16.64 -9.00
CA ASP A 341 -3.55 17.65 -8.45
C ASP A 341 -4.16 18.38 -7.25
N SER A 342 -5.45 18.69 -7.30
CA SER A 342 -6.16 19.32 -6.17
C SER A 342 -6.17 18.43 -4.90
N GLU A 343 -6.07 17.11 -5.05
CA GLU A 343 -5.97 16.20 -3.92
C GLU A 343 -4.54 16.18 -3.35
N LEU A 344 -3.51 16.26 -4.20
CA LEU A 344 -2.10 16.38 -3.78
C LEU A 344 -1.90 17.64 -2.92
N ILE A 345 -2.47 18.78 -3.37
CA ILE A 345 -2.44 20.03 -2.63
C ILE A 345 -3.14 19.87 -1.27
N ARG A 346 -4.29 19.20 -1.24
CA ARG A 346 -5.02 18.96 -0.02
C ARG A 346 -4.27 18.05 0.96
N ILE A 347 -3.65 16.97 0.47
CA ILE A 347 -2.79 16.09 1.26
C ILE A 347 -1.65 16.89 1.88
N ALA A 348 -0.98 17.76 1.12
CA ALA A 348 0.11 18.59 1.63
C ALA A 348 -0.38 19.56 2.71
N LYS A 349 -1.49 20.27 2.50
CA LYS A 349 -2.06 21.22 3.46
C LYS A 349 -2.54 20.56 4.76
N SER A 350 -2.91 19.28 4.72
CA SER A 350 -3.31 18.52 5.90
C SER A 350 -2.13 17.88 6.68
N ASN A 351 -0.88 18.16 6.31
CA ASN A 351 0.31 17.40 6.79
C ASN A 351 0.19 15.88 6.57
N GLY A 352 -0.50 15.50 5.49
CA GLY A 352 -0.73 14.13 5.08
C GLY A 352 0.46 13.50 4.37
N ILE A 353 0.25 12.30 3.80
CA ILE A 353 1.29 11.55 3.10
C ILE A 353 0.74 10.83 1.87
N PHE A 354 1.58 10.72 0.83
CA PHE A 354 1.27 10.06 -0.43
C PHE A 354 2.31 8.98 -0.72
N GLY A 355 1.92 7.71 -0.56
CA GLY A 355 2.74 6.54 -0.91
C GLY A 355 2.67 6.26 -2.42
N ILE A 356 3.80 6.27 -3.09
CA ILE A 356 3.89 5.95 -4.51
C ILE A 356 3.86 4.43 -4.67
N GLN A 357 2.82 3.92 -5.35
CA GLN A 357 2.63 2.50 -5.62
C GLN A 357 3.64 1.99 -6.67
N LEU A 358 4.05 0.72 -6.55
CA LEU A 358 5.01 0.13 -7.49
C LEU A 358 4.37 -0.85 -8.49
N ASP A 359 3.05 -0.75 -8.73
CA ASP A 359 2.36 -1.44 -9.84
C ASP A 359 2.50 -0.59 -11.12
N GLU A 360 3.14 -1.17 -12.14
CA GLU A 360 3.46 -0.48 -13.40
C GLU A 360 2.21 0.09 -14.09
N ARG A 361 1.08 -0.62 -14.02
CA ARG A 361 -0.19 -0.22 -14.65
C ARG A 361 -0.89 0.95 -13.95
N ARG A 362 -0.55 1.19 -12.70
CA ARG A 362 -1.12 2.30 -11.89
C ARG A 362 -0.37 3.59 -12.12
N ILE A 363 0.97 3.52 -12.15
CA ILE A 363 1.81 4.71 -12.16
C ILE A 363 2.12 5.24 -13.57
N GLY A 364 1.99 4.42 -14.61
CA GLY A 364 2.35 4.82 -15.97
C GLY A 364 1.20 4.67 -16.95
N SER A 365 1.10 5.59 -17.92
CA SER A 365 0.25 5.42 -19.08
C SER A 365 0.74 4.25 -19.96
N LYS A 366 -0.14 3.70 -20.77
CA LYS A 366 0.23 2.64 -21.72
C LYS A 366 1.39 3.07 -22.64
N LYS A 367 1.40 4.34 -23.07
CA LYS A 367 2.47 4.95 -23.88
C LYS A 367 3.79 4.88 -23.13
N GLU A 368 3.84 5.35 -21.89
CA GLU A 368 5.06 5.41 -21.11
C GLU A 368 5.59 4.04 -20.67
N ILE A 369 4.70 3.12 -20.34
CA ILE A 369 5.05 1.72 -20.10
C ILE A 369 5.72 1.11 -21.35
N ASN A 370 5.18 1.37 -22.56
CA ASN A 370 5.79 0.90 -23.81
C ASN A 370 7.13 1.56 -24.08
N ASN A 371 7.26 2.88 -23.89
CA ASN A 371 8.51 3.63 -24.06
C ASN A 371 9.62 3.14 -23.10
N SER A 372 9.23 2.65 -21.92
CA SER A 372 10.16 2.12 -20.92
C SER A 372 10.65 0.70 -21.22
N LYS A 373 10.11 0.00 -22.23
CA LYS A 373 10.57 -1.33 -22.62
C LYS A 373 12.00 -1.30 -23.17
N VAL A 374 12.77 -2.33 -22.83
CA VAL A 374 14.12 -2.55 -23.33
C VAL A 374 14.12 -3.90 -24.03
N TYR A 375 14.30 -3.90 -25.33
CA TYR A 375 14.22 -5.10 -26.17
C TYR A 375 15.50 -5.94 -26.14
N ILE A 376 16.66 -5.28 -26.02
CA ILE A 376 17.95 -5.98 -25.85
C ILE A 376 18.22 -6.07 -24.33
N PRO A 377 18.53 -7.26 -23.79
CA PRO A 377 18.77 -7.43 -22.37
C PRO A 377 19.92 -6.54 -21.85
N ASN A 378 19.57 -5.45 -21.20
CA ASN A 378 20.49 -4.55 -20.51
C ASN A 378 19.84 -4.11 -19.21
N LYS A 379 20.25 -4.74 -18.12
CA LYS A 379 19.67 -4.55 -16.77
C LYS A 379 19.72 -3.07 -16.34
N ARG A 380 20.86 -2.39 -16.52
CA ARG A 380 21.03 -0.98 -16.12
C ARG A 380 20.12 -0.05 -16.93
N LYS A 381 20.09 -0.22 -18.26
CA LYS A 381 19.22 0.58 -19.13
C LYS A 381 17.73 0.36 -18.81
N GLN A 382 17.35 -0.90 -18.51
CA GLN A 382 16.00 -1.23 -18.10
C GLN A 382 15.62 -0.55 -16.79
N LEU A 383 16.47 -0.63 -15.78
CA LEU A 383 16.26 -0.03 -14.47
C LEU A 383 16.12 1.49 -14.60
N LYS A 384 17.04 2.17 -15.31
CA LYS A 384 16.95 3.61 -15.56
C LYS A 384 15.63 4.02 -16.22
N LYS A 385 15.16 3.28 -17.23
CA LYS A 385 13.88 3.58 -17.90
C LYS A 385 12.66 3.29 -17.04
N LYS A 386 12.71 2.25 -16.22
CA LYS A 386 11.58 1.83 -15.39
C LYS A 386 11.46 2.66 -14.12
N SER A 387 12.56 3.03 -13.50
CA SER A 387 12.58 3.95 -12.36
C SER A 387 12.08 5.36 -12.71
N LEU A 388 12.18 5.74 -13.99
CA LEU A 388 11.61 7.00 -14.47
C LEU A 388 10.10 7.08 -14.30
N LEU A 389 9.37 5.95 -14.33
CA LEU A 389 7.93 5.92 -14.04
C LEU A 389 7.64 6.36 -12.60
N VAL A 390 8.48 5.93 -11.65
CA VAL A 390 8.38 6.34 -10.24
C VAL A 390 8.80 7.80 -10.07
N TRP A 391 9.93 8.20 -10.69
CA TRP A 391 10.41 9.56 -10.63
C TRP A 391 9.40 10.58 -11.16
N ARG A 392 8.67 10.26 -12.23
CA ARG A 392 7.60 11.11 -12.78
C ARG A 392 6.47 11.36 -11.79
N GLN A 393 6.17 10.41 -10.91
CA GLN A 393 5.23 10.64 -9.81
C GLN A 393 5.79 11.68 -8.84
N VAL A 394 7.07 11.54 -8.46
CA VAL A 394 7.74 12.45 -7.51
C VAL A 394 7.80 13.86 -8.05
N VAL A 395 8.26 14.05 -9.29
CA VAL A 395 8.45 15.37 -9.87
C VAL A 395 7.13 16.07 -10.16
N HIS A 396 6.11 15.33 -10.63
CA HIS A 396 4.78 15.91 -10.85
C HIS A 396 4.16 16.43 -9.55
N ILE A 397 4.23 15.64 -8.46
CA ILE A 397 3.77 16.11 -7.15
C ILE A 397 4.54 17.37 -6.73
N ALA A 398 5.86 17.37 -6.94
CA ALA A 398 6.70 18.51 -6.58
C ALA A 398 6.33 19.77 -7.36
N GLU A 399 6.18 19.69 -8.67
CA GLU A 399 5.81 20.84 -9.50
C GLU A 399 4.42 21.37 -9.16
N VAL A 400 3.42 20.50 -8.94
CA VAL A 400 2.07 20.89 -8.51
C VAL A 400 2.11 21.62 -7.16
N LEU A 401 2.90 21.16 -6.20
CA LEU A 401 2.99 21.80 -4.89
C LEU A 401 3.81 23.10 -4.92
N ASP A 402 4.89 23.13 -5.70
CA ASP A 402 5.72 24.34 -5.88
C ASP A 402 4.90 25.49 -6.47
N GLU A 403 4.07 25.22 -7.49
CA GLU A 403 3.14 26.19 -8.09
C GLU A 403 2.19 26.82 -7.04
N GLN A 404 1.88 26.06 -6.00
CA GLN A 404 1.00 26.50 -4.90
C GLN A 404 1.74 27.14 -3.73
N ASN A 405 3.03 27.44 -3.87
CA ASN A 405 3.90 27.94 -2.82
C ASN A 405 3.92 27.03 -1.57
N LEU A 406 3.86 25.71 -1.76
CA LEU A 406 3.99 24.71 -0.72
C LEU A 406 5.38 24.07 -0.78
N PHE A 407 5.83 23.50 0.35
CA PHE A 407 7.05 22.70 0.34
C PHE A 407 6.81 21.43 -0.50
N CYS A 408 7.48 21.38 -1.64
CA CYS A 408 7.11 20.45 -2.71
C CYS A 408 7.63 19.01 -2.51
N TRP A 409 8.60 18.79 -1.62
CA TRP A 409 9.21 17.48 -1.33
C TRP A 409 8.74 16.85 -0.01
N GLY A 410 7.58 17.27 0.50
CA GLY A 410 7.14 16.96 1.88
C GLY A 410 6.17 15.79 2.03
N ILE A 411 5.51 15.34 0.95
CA ILE A 411 4.44 14.34 1.08
C ILE A 411 4.75 13.01 0.39
N GLN A 412 5.70 12.95 -0.55
CA GLN A 412 6.00 11.76 -1.33
C GLN A 412 6.72 10.72 -0.47
N SER A 413 6.30 9.48 -0.56
CA SER A 413 6.96 8.32 0.06
C SER A 413 6.75 7.07 -0.79
N ILE A 414 7.32 5.95 -0.39
CA ILE A 414 7.06 4.65 -1.00
C ILE A 414 5.87 3.99 -0.29
N GLY A 415 4.91 3.54 -1.08
CA GLY A 415 3.83 2.65 -0.65
C GLY A 415 3.76 1.53 -1.66
N SER A 416 4.64 0.54 -1.54
CA SER A 416 4.95 -0.40 -2.63
C SER A 416 3.77 -1.24 -3.06
N ASP A 417 2.91 -1.59 -2.10
CA ASP A 417 1.87 -2.59 -2.22
C ASP A 417 2.44 -3.99 -2.59
N PHE A 418 3.70 -4.23 -2.19
CA PHE A 418 4.35 -5.50 -2.43
C PHE A 418 3.61 -6.65 -1.73
N ASP A 419 3.57 -7.78 -2.40
CA ASP A 419 2.75 -8.96 -2.13
C ASP A 419 1.24 -8.77 -2.32
N GLY A 420 0.72 -7.52 -2.45
CA GLY A 420 -0.64 -7.19 -2.91
C GLY A 420 -0.74 -6.94 -4.42
N ILE A 421 0.34 -6.51 -5.06
CA ILE A 421 0.37 -6.25 -6.51
C ILE A 421 0.69 -7.51 -7.33
N VAL A 422 0.15 -7.54 -8.55
CA VAL A 422 0.40 -8.62 -9.52
C VAL A 422 1.27 -8.18 -10.70
N ASN A 423 1.54 -6.89 -10.84
CA ASN A 423 2.34 -6.35 -11.94
C ASN A 423 3.43 -5.39 -11.45
N PRO A 424 4.43 -5.89 -10.68
CA PRO A 424 5.53 -5.06 -10.23
C PRO A 424 6.27 -4.46 -11.41
N ILE A 425 6.84 -3.27 -11.20
CA ILE A 425 7.67 -2.60 -12.19
C ILE A 425 8.82 -3.53 -12.58
N ASN A 426 8.98 -3.75 -13.89
CA ASN A 426 10.01 -4.66 -14.39
C ASN A 426 11.43 -4.18 -14.03
N GLY A 427 12.12 -4.94 -13.20
CA GLY A 427 13.41 -4.58 -12.60
C GLY A 427 13.32 -4.20 -11.12
N LEU A 428 12.12 -3.89 -10.63
CA LEU A 428 11.80 -3.62 -9.22
C LEU A 428 10.83 -4.69 -8.71
N TRP A 429 11.30 -5.93 -8.62
CA TRP A 429 10.46 -7.11 -8.38
C TRP A 429 10.10 -7.31 -6.91
N THR A 430 11.02 -6.95 -6.03
CA THR A 430 10.92 -7.17 -4.59
C THR A 430 11.53 -5.98 -3.85
N ALA A 431 11.36 -5.93 -2.56
CA ALA A 431 11.97 -4.93 -1.69
C ALA A 431 13.50 -4.86 -1.82
N GLU A 432 14.18 -5.96 -2.20
CA GLU A 432 15.64 -5.94 -2.44
C GLU A 432 16.06 -4.96 -3.55
N ASN A 433 15.15 -4.58 -4.44
CA ASN A 433 15.43 -3.62 -5.50
C ASN A 433 15.25 -2.14 -5.08
N MET A 434 14.89 -1.86 -3.83
CA MET A 434 14.71 -0.49 -3.37
C MET A 434 16.01 0.31 -3.36
N LYS A 435 17.15 -0.36 -3.14
CA LYS A 435 18.46 0.24 -3.31
C LYS A 435 18.70 0.72 -4.75
N ASP A 436 18.42 -0.17 -5.71
CA ASP A 436 18.56 0.13 -7.14
C ASP A 436 17.65 1.31 -7.53
N LEU A 437 16.40 1.33 -6.99
CA LEU A 437 15.47 2.45 -7.21
C LEU A 437 16.02 3.76 -6.64
N ALA A 438 16.52 3.77 -5.42
CA ALA A 438 17.07 4.98 -4.80
C ALA A 438 18.27 5.55 -5.58
N GLU A 439 19.17 4.69 -6.07
CA GLU A 439 20.31 5.08 -6.91
C GLU A 439 19.85 5.71 -8.24
N GLU A 440 18.86 5.13 -8.91
CA GLU A 440 18.34 5.71 -10.16
C GLU A 440 17.51 6.98 -9.90
N MET A 441 16.76 7.05 -8.81
CA MET A 441 16.07 8.29 -8.41
C MET A 441 17.05 9.44 -8.16
N LEU A 442 18.24 9.14 -7.59
CA LEU A 442 19.28 10.14 -7.42
C LEU A 442 19.79 10.66 -8.77
N ASN A 443 19.99 9.76 -9.74
CA ASN A 443 20.38 10.16 -11.10
C ASN A 443 19.30 11.05 -11.73
N HIS A 444 18.03 10.66 -11.64
CA HIS A 444 16.91 11.45 -12.16
C HIS A 444 16.75 12.79 -11.44
N ALA A 445 16.98 12.85 -10.13
CA ALA A 445 16.94 14.10 -9.37
C ALA A 445 18.04 15.05 -9.79
N LYS A 446 19.27 14.56 -10.00
CA LYS A 446 20.38 15.36 -10.51
C LYS A 446 20.10 15.90 -11.92
N ASP A 447 19.60 15.03 -12.82
CA ASP A 447 19.23 15.44 -14.19
C ASP A 447 18.09 16.49 -14.16
N TYR A 448 17.10 16.33 -13.26
CA TYR A 448 16.00 17.31 -13.11
C TYR A 448 16.51 18.65 -12.59
N LEU A 449 17.27 18.66 -11.50
CA LEU A 449 17.76 19.90 -10.88
C LEU A 449 18.72 20.66 -11.79
N SER A 450 19.54 19.98 -12.61
CA SER A 450 20.44 20.64 -13.56
C SER A 450 19.70 21.51 -14.58
N ASN A 451 18.43 21.17 -14.87
CA ASN A 451 17.63 21.89 -15.87
C ASN A 451 16.52 22.77 -15.27
N ASN A 452 16.08 22.48 -14.04
CA ASN A 452 14.85 23.07 -13.49
C ASN A 452 15.05 23.75 -12.12
N LEU A 453 16.26 23.78 -11.55
CA LEU A 453 16.48 24.31 -10.20
C LEU A 453 15.96 25.76 -10.06
N ASN A 454 16.22 26.60 -11.06
CA ASN A 454 15.80 28.00 -11.04
C ASN A 454 14.30 28.21 -11.27
N ASN A 455 13.59 27.19 -11.73
CA ASN A 455 12.13 27.21 -11.92
C ASN A 455 11.38 26.97 -10.59
N LEU A 456 12.06 26.33 -9.60
CA LEU A 456 11.49 26.08 -8.30
C LEU A 456 11.57 27.32 -7.40
N ASN A 457 10.58 27.50 -6.52
CA ASN A 457 10.65 28.47 -5.43
C ASN A 457 11.92 28.24 -4.59
N GLU A 458 12.49 29.31 -4.08
CA GLU A 458 13.79 29.27 -3.39
C GLU A 458 13.84 28.24 -2.25
N PHE A 459 12.79 28.21 -1.42
CA PHE A 459 12.70 27.26 -0.29
C PHE A 459 12.52 25.80 -0.69
N ASN A 460 12.24 25.51 -1.97
CA ASN A 460 12.17 24.17 -2.56
C ASN A 460 13.46 23.71 -3.24
N ARG A 461 14.48 24.56 -3.30
CA ARG A 461 15.78 24.26 -3.91
C ARG A 461 16.66 23.48 -2.94
N ILE A 462 16.47 22.18 -2.88
CA ILE A 462 17.28 21.27 -2.04
C ILE A 462 18.11 20.33 -2.91
N SER A 463 19.10 19.64 -2.31
CA SER A 463 19.97 18.73 -3.05
C SER A 463 19.23 17.48 -3.54
N ALA A 464 19.73 16.85 -4.59
CA ALA A 464 19.20 15.60 -5.12
C ALA A 464 19.20 14.48 -4.06
N GLU A 465 20.25 14.45 -3.23
CA GLU A 465 20.39 13.52 -2.11
C GLU A 465 19.30 13.72 -1.07
N SER A 466 18.98 14.97 -0.74
CA SER A 466 17.89 15.33 0.20
C SER A 466 16.51 14.94 -0.37
N ILE A 467 16.28 15.14 -1.67
CA ILE A 467 15.01 14.71 -2.30
C ILE A 467 14.83 13.22 -2.16
N VAL A 468 15.86 12.43 -2.50
CA VAL A 468 15.77 10.96 -2.40
C VAL A 468 15.62 10.50 -0.95
N ALA A 469 16.34 11.09 0.00
CA ALA A 469 16.21 10.77 1.42
C ALA A 469 14.78 11.03 1.93
N ARG A 470 14.16 12.13 1.50
CA ARG A 470 12.76 12.43 1.83
C ARG A 470 11.80 11.38 1.30
N VAL A 471 11.89 11.03 0.03
CA VAL A 471 10.99 10.06 -0.59
C VAL A 471 11.18 8.66 0.01
N MET A 472 12.42 8.26 0.30
CA MET A 472 12.70 6.91 0.77
C MET A 472 12.47 6.74 2.28
N ILE A 473 12.70 7.78 3.09
CA ILE A 473 12.72 7.63 4.56
C ILE A 473 12.03 8.79 5.28
N GLU A 474 12.47 10.03 5.03
CA GLU A 474 12.23 11.13 5.97
C GLU A 474 10.75 11.52 6.06
N ASN A 475 10.04 11.60 4.92
CA ASN A 475 8.64 11.99 4.91
C ASN A 475 7.78 10.97 5.68
N ALA A 476 7.99 9.66 5.45
CA ALA A 476 7.31 8.61 6.19
C ALA A 476 7.67 8.64 7.68
N MET A 477 8.94 8.85 8.03
CA MET A 477 9.40 8.95 9.41
C MET A 477 8.74 10.12 10.14
N LEU A 478 8.71 11.30 9.51
CA LEU A 478 8.07 12.50 10.08
C LEU A 478 6.55 12.29 10.23
N PHE A 479 5.91 11.67 9.25
CA PHE A 479 4.50 11.35 9.31
C PHE A 479 4.18 10.38 10.47
N ILE A 480 4.94 9.30 10.60
CA ILE A 480 4.80 8.34 11.70
C ILE A 480 5.02 9.03 13.05
N LYS A 481 6.08 9.83 13.18
CA LYS A 481 6.39 10.55 14.42
C LYS A 481 5.27 11.47 14.91
N ARG A 482 4.54 12.09 13.97
CA ARG A 482 3.42 13.00 14.30
C ARG A 482 2.13 12.27 14.66
N ASN A 483 1.93 11.06 14.17
CA ASN A 483 0.61 10.43 14.16
C ASN A 483 0.55 9.08 14.88
N TYR A 484 1.66 8.53 15.31
CA TYR A 484 1.73 7.22 15.94
C TYR A 484 2.34 7.29 17.34
#